data_951a4ba4baf432d5fde86464171ef30b
#
_entry.id   951a4ba4baf432d5fde86464171ef30b
#
_cell.length_a   1.000
_cell.length_b   1.000
_cell.length_c   1.000
_cell.angle_alpha   90.00
_cell.angle_beta   90.00
_cell.angle_gamma   90.00
#
_symmetry.space_group_name_H-M   'P 1'
#
loop_
_entity.id
_entity.type
_entity.pdbx_description
1 polymer ?
#
loop_
_entity_poly.entity_id
_entity_poly.type
_entity_poly.pdbx_seq_one_letter_code
_entity_poly.pdbx_strand_id
1 'polypeptide(L)'
;FALLPYGNEPAGRDAEFLGRWVEHWKALDPRRLYTSASGWPQIPENQFHVAPEPRIQAWGQGLASRVNAKPPETRTDYRDYVKARAVPVISHEIGQWCAYPNLAERSKYTGHLKAKNFDIFADSLAASGMADQAADFLRASGKLQALLYKEDVESALRTPGMGGFQLLDLHDFPGQGTALVGVLDPFWDSKG
;
A
#
# COMPACT_ATOMS: atom_id res chain seq x y z
N PHE A 1 -16.08 -5.86 13.93
CA PHE A 1 -14.64 -5.59 13.83
C PHE A 1 -13.89 -6.29 14.95
N ALA A 2 -12.77 -6.97 14.65
CA ALA A 2 -11.94 -7.67 15.62
C ALA A 2 -10.67 -6.89 15.99
N LEU A 3 -10.11 -6.12 15.04
CA LEU A 3 -8.89 -5.35 15.14
C LEU A 3 -9.22 -3.86 14.98
N LEU A 4 -8.76 -3.02 15.90
CA LEU A 4 -9.06 -1.58 15.93
C LEU A 4 -7.79 -0.73 16.11
N PRO A 5 -7.28 -0.09 15.05
CA PRO A 5 -6.35 1.02 15.15
C PRO A 5 -7.11 2.33 15.41
N TYR A 6 -6.46 3.27 16.08
CA TYR A 6 -6.99 4.63 16.25
C TYR A 6 -7.13 5.37 14.92
N GLY A 7 -6.11 5.27 14.06
CA GLY A 7 -6.05 5.99 12.80
C GLY A 7 -4.89 5.53 11.92
N ASN A 8 -4.39 6.45 11.11
CA ASN A 8 -3.29 6.21 10.17
C ASN A 8 -2.19 7.26 10.33
N GLU A 9 -0.96 6.83 10.46
CA GLU A 9 0.27 7.63 10.44
C GLU A 9 0.17 8.96 11.24
N PRO A 10 -0.14 8.90 12.54
CA PRO A 10 -0.30 10.10 13.36
C PRO A 10 1.01 10.85 13.53
N ALA A 11 0.92 12.08 14.04
CA ALA A 11 2.05 12.93 14.35
C ALA A 11 1.86 13.64 15.70
N GLY A 12 2.90 14.35 16.17
CA GLY A 12 2.88 15.10 17.42
C GLY A 12 3.21 14.24 18.65
N ARG A 13 2.40 14.31 19.69
CA ARG A 13 2.55 13.52 20.93
C ARG A 13 1.81 12.17 20.82
N ASP A 14 1.96 11.54 19.70
CA ASP A 14 1.20 10.35 19.30
C ASP A 14 1.42 9.16 20.23
N ALA A 15 2.67 8.82 20.56
CA ALA A 15 2.98 7.67 21.41
C ALA A 15 2.32 7.78 22.79
N GLU A 16 2.43 8.95 23.44
CA GLU A 16 1.84 9.19 24.76
C GLU A 16 0.31 9.13 24.74
N PHE A 17 -0.30 9.82 23.77
CA PHE A 17 -1.75 9.86 23.65
C PHE A 17 -2.32 8.47 23.31
N LEU A 18 -1.71 7.80 22.34
CA LEU A 18 -2.22 6.52 21.84
C LEU A 18 -1.97 5.37 22.81
N GLY A 19 -0.91 5.43 23.62
CA GLY A 19 -0.72 4.47 24.71
C GLY A 19 -1.90 4.49 25.68
N ARG A 20 -2.29 5.68 26.15
CA ARG A 20 -3.49 5.84 27.01
C ARG A 20 -4.79 5.44 26.32
N TRP A 21 -4.91 5.70 25.03
CA TRP A 21 -6.06 5.31 24.21
C TRP A 21 -6.18 3.78 24.12
N VAL A 22 -5.09 3.10 23.83
CA VAL A 22 -5.06 1.62 23.76
C VAL A 22 -5.42 1.01 25.12
N GLU A 23 -4.82 1.46 26.20
CA GLU A 23 -5.12 0.97 27.55
C GLU A 23 -6.57 1.18 27.94
N HIS A 24 -7.12 2.35 27.66
CA HIS A 24 -8.53 2.66 27.94
C HIS A 24 -9.48 1.67 27.24
N TRP A 25 -9.30 1.45 25.94
CA TRP A 25 -10.19 0.60 25.17
C TRP A 25 -9.99 -0.89 25.47
N LYS A 26 -8.79 -1.34 25.75
CA LYS A 26 -8.54 -2.71 26.24
C LYS A 26 -9.29 -3.00 27.53
N ALA A 27 -9.36 -2.03 28.43
CA ALA A 27 -10.09 -2.17 29.69
C ALA A 27 -11.61 -2.12 29.49
N LEU A 28 -12.09 -1.25 28.61
CA LEU A 28 -13.52 -1.01 28.40
C LEU A 28 -14.19 -2.10 27.55
N ASP A 29 -13.54 -2.56 26.49
CA ASP A 29 -14.05 -3.60 25.58
C ASP A 29 -12.99 -4.66 25.25
N PRO A 30 -12.81 -5.66 26.11
CA PRO A 30 -11.79 -6.71 25.91
C PRO A 30 -12.12 -7.72 24.81
N ARG A 31 -13.24 -7.57 24.12
CA ARG A 31 -13.65 -8.47 23.03
C ARG A 31 -12.85 -8.23 21.73
N ARG A 32 -12.07 -7.16 21.66
CA ARG A 32 -11.35 -6.72 20.47
C ARG A 32 -9.86 -6.54 20.77
N LEU A 33 -9.06 -6.47 19.73
CA LEU A 33 -7.65 -6.14 19.85
C LEU A 33 -7.42 -4.69 19.39
N TYR A 34 -6.57 -3.99 20.12
CA TYR A 34 -6.29 -2.57 19.91
C TYR A 34 -4.82 -2.33 19.60
N THR A 35 -4.57 -1.37 18.71
CA THR A 35 -3.24 -0.85 18.41
C THR A 35 -3.29 0.67 18.31
N SER A 36 -2.15 1.31 18.45
CA SER A 36 -2.01 2.76 18.38
C SER A 36 -2.54 3.32 17.06
N ALA A 37 -1.95 2.92 15.95
CA ALA A 37 -2.40 3.31 14.62
C ALA A 37 -1.80 2.39 13.56
N SER A 38 -2.26 2.50 12.32
CA SER A 38 -1.58 1.93 11.17
C SER A 38 -0.34 2.77 10.85
N GLY A 39 0.78 2.11 10.53
CA GLY A 39 2.08 2.72 10.25
C GLY A 39 2.95 2.89 11.49
N TRP A 40 2.57 3.75 12.40
CA TRP A 40 3.27 4.03 13.66
C TRP A 40 2.36 4.74 14.68
N PRO A 41 2.79 4.92 15.97
CA PRO A 41 3.98 4.36 16.60
C PRO A 41 3.80 2.89 17.00
N GLN A 42 4.92 2.13 17.02
CA GLN A 42 4.95 0.78 17.61
C GLN A 42 5.25 0.91 19.11
N ILE A 43 4.21 0.99 19.93
CA ILE A 43 4.30 1.19 21.38
C ILE A 43 4.02 -0.10 22.16
N PRO A 44 4.50 -0.22 23.40
CA PRO A 44 4.36 -1.44 24.23
C PRO A 44 2.91 -1.83 24.54
N GLU A 45 2.01 -0.86 24.59
CA GLU A 45 0.59 -1.06 24.90
C GLU A 45 -0.17 -1.80 23.80
N ASN A 46 0.36 -1.77 22.57
CA ASN A 46 -0.25 -2.40 21.40
C ASN A 46 -0.42 -3.91 21.58
N GLN A 47 -1.58 -4.44 21.17
CA GLN A 47 -1.85 -5.89 21.14
C GLN A 47 -1.45 -6.51 19.79
N PHE A 48 -1.22 -5.70 18.78
CA PHE A 48 -0.61 -6.04 17.49
C PHE A 48 0.02 -4.76 16.91
N HIS A 49 0.99 -4.90 16.01
CA HIS A 49 1.53 -3.76 15.27
C HIS A 49 1.03 -3.76 13.83
N VAL A 50 0.76 -2.58 13.30
CA VAL A 50 0.59 -2.36 11.86
C VAL A 50 1.79 -1.53 11.41
N ALA A 51 2.73 -2.15 10.70
CA ALA A 51 4.08 -1.61 10.47
C ALA A 51 4.45 -1.54 8.99
N PRO A 52 5.11 -0.46 8.54
CA PRO A 52 5.43 -0.26 7.13
C PRO A 52 6.65 -1.05 6.62
N GLU A 53 7.52 -1.55 7.51
CA GLU A 53 8.79 -2.15 7.11
C GLU A 53 8.68 -3.54 6.46
N PRO A 54 7.80 -4.46 6.90
CA PRO A 54 7.74 -5.79 6.31
C PRO A 54 6.97 -5.78 4.98
N ARG A 55 7.60 -5.25 3.95
CA ARG A 55 7.10 -5.22 2.57
C ARG A 55 8.26 -5.26 1.57
N ILE A 56 7.96 -5.59 0.31
CA ILE A 56 8.97 -5.67 -0.74
C ILE A 56 9.45 -4.29 -1.17
N GLN A 57 8.51 -3.37 -1.37
CA GLN A 57 8.83 -2.00 -1.72
C GLN A 57 9.24 -1.22 -0.47
N ALA A 58 10.38 -0.56 -0.54
CA ALA A 58 10.81 0.37 0.48
C ALA A 58 10.92 1.78 -0.10
N TRP A 59 10.27 2.73 0.53
CA TRP A 59 10.30 4.13 0.13
C TRP A 59 11.72 4.70 0.19
N GLY A 60 12.09 5.52 -0.79
CA GLY A 60 13.38 6.18 -0.83
C GLY A 60 14.57 5.30 -1.23
N GLN A 61 14.38 4.01 -1.45
CA GLN A 61 15.48 3.11 -1.83
C GLN A 61 15.79 3.09 -3.33
N GLY A 62 14.87 3.56 -4.18
CA GLY A 62 15.08 3.62 -5.62
C GLY A 62 15.59 2.30 -6.20
N LEU A 63 16.71 2.35 -6.90
CA LEU A 63 17.34 1.18 -7.52
C LEU A 63 17.89 0.15 -6.51
N ALA A 64 18.09 0.53 -5.26
CA ALA A 64 18.51 -0.38 -4.19
C ALA A 64 17.35 -1.18 -3.59
N SER A 65 16.09 -0.85 -3.93
CA SER A 65 14.94 -1.66 -3.52
C SER A 65 15.09 -3.10 -4.00
N ARG A 66 14.55 -4.06 -3.26
CA ARG A 66 14.68 -5.49 -3.57
C ARG A 66 14.30 -5.82 -5.02
N VAL A 67 13.25 -5.23 -5.52
CA VAL A 67 12.73 -5.49 -6.89
C VAL A 67 13.72 -5.07 -7.97
N ASN A 68 14.47 -3.98 -7.73
CA ASN A 68 15.47 -3.48 -8.70
C ASN A 68 16.86 -4.08 -8.48
N ALA A 69 17.21 -4.45 -7.24
CA ALA A 69 18.55 -4.86 -6.87
C ALA A 69 18.82 -6.36 -7.02
N LYS A 70 17.79 -7.19 -7.15
CA LYS A 70 17.91 -8.67 -7.18
C LYS A 70 17.05 -9.27 -8.28
N PRO A 71 17.47 -10.42 -8.84
CA PRO A 71 16.61 -11.18 -9.73
C PRO A 71 15.29 -11.57 -9.08
N PRO A 72 14.24 -11.81 -9.85
CA PRO A 72 12.98 -12.36 -9.34
C PRO A 72 13.20 -13.64 -8.55
N GLU A 73 12.52 -13.75 -7.40
CA GLU A 73 12.60 -14.93 -6.55
C GLU A 73 11.29 -15.07 -5.72
N THR A 74 11.07 -16.19 -5.09
CA THR A 74 9.83 -16.51 -4.37
C THR A 74 10.09 -17.03 -2.95
N ARG A 75 11.20 -16.65 -2.34
CA ARG A 75 11.67 -17.17 -1.05
C ARG A 75 11.69 -16.14 0.07
N THR A 76 11.63 -14.85 -0.27
CA THR A 76 11.69 -13.78 0.73
C THR A 76 10.53 -13.89 1.69
N ASP A 77 10.85 -13.74 2.97
CA ASP A 77 9.89 -13.57 4.05
C ASP A 77 10.41 -12.53 5.05
N TYR A 78 9.61 -12.22 6.05
CA TYR A 78 9.89 -11.20 7.06
C TYR A 78 10.09 -11.80 8.46
N ARG A 79 10.51 -13.09 8.55
CA ARG A 79 10.60 -13.82 9.83
C ARG A 79 11.49 -13.13 10.85
N ASP A 80 12.60 -12.54 10.43
CA ASP A 80 13.52 -11.85 11.35
C ASP A 80 12.91 -10.58 11.90
N TYR A 81 12.15 -9.86 11.07
CA TYR A 81 11.39 -8.69 11.51
C TYR A 81 10.31 -9.08 12.53
N VAL A 82 9.55 -10.12 12.25
CA VAL A 82 8.45 -10.58 13.11
C VAL A 82 8.98 -11.13 14.44
N LYS A 83 10.05 -11.96 14.42
CA LYS A 83 10.66 -12.52 15.64
C LYS A 83 11.17 -11.47 16.62
N ALA A 84 11.53 -10.28 16.15
CA ALA A 84 11.99 -9.20 16.99
C ALA A 84 10.86 -8.44 17.71
N ARG A 85 9.59 -8.82 17.52
CA ARG A 85 8.41 -8.17 18.11
C ARG A 85 7.71 -9.09 19.10
N ALA A 86 7.21 -8.47 20.18
CA ALA A 86 6.50 -9.19 21.23
C ALA A 86 5.03 -9.52 20.88
N VAL A 87 4.48 -8.83 19.88
CA VAL A 87 3.09 -8.99 19.43
C VAL A 87 3.04 -9.23 17.93
N PRO A 88 1.93 -9.80 17.39
CA PRO A 88 1.79 -10.01 15.96
C PRO A 88 1.96 -8.73 15.15
N VAL A 89 2.49 -8.87 13.92
CA VAL A 89 2.71 -7.77 12.99
C VAL A 89 1.81 -7.94 11.77
N ILE A 90 1.17 -6.85 11.36
CA ILE A 90 0.46 -6.69 10.10
C ILE A 90 1.30 -5.74 9.23
N SER A 91 1.62 -6.11 7.99
CA SER A 91 2.25 -5.19 7.05
C SER A 91 1.30 -4.04 6.72
N HIS A 92 1.79 -2.81 6.86
CA HIS A 92 1.04 -1.61 6.51
C HIS A 92 1.24 -1.25 5.05
N GLU A 93 0.15 -1.02 4.33
CA GLU A 93 0.14 -0.47 2.97
C GLU A 93 1.09 -1.17 2.00
N ILE A 94 1.05 -2.51 1.96
CA ILE A 94 1.84 -3.26 0.99
C ILE A 94 1.34 -3.00 -0.44
N GLY A 95 2.23 -3.14 -1.39
CA GLY A 95 1.99 -2.87 -2.80
C GLY A 95 2.47 -1.48 -3.18
N GLN A 96 1.55 -0.55 -3.49
CA GLN A 96 1.89 0.78 -4.00
C GLN A 96 2.69 0.75 -5.32
N TRP A 97 2.45 -0.28 -6.14
CA TRP A 97 3.02 -0.43 -7.47
C TRP A 97 2.15 0.31 -8.48
N CYS A 98 2.72 1.33 -9.14
CA CYS A 98 1.97 2.13 -10.10
C CYS A 98 1.85 1.44 -11.46
N ALA A 99 0.65 1.50 -12.06
CA ALA A 99 0.46 1.27 -13.49
C ALA A 99 0.52 2.59 -14.27
N TYR A 100 0.79 2.52 -15.58
CA TYR A 100 0.68 3.68 -16.45
C TYR A 100 -0.79 4.15 -16.54
N PRO A 101 -1.08 5.46 -16.63
CA PRO A 101 -2.45 5.95 -16.66
C PRO A 101 -3.27 5.40 -17.83
N ASN A 102 -4.50 4.98 -17.57
CA ASN A 102 -5.48 4.68 -18.61
C ASN A 102 -6.06 6.00 -19.14
N LEU A 103 -5.52 6.51 -20.24
CA LEU A 103 -5.97 7.80 -20.79
C LEU A 103 -7.44 7.79 -21.25
N ALA A 104 -8.02 6.63 -21.54
CA ALA A 104 -9.44 6.50 -21.88
C ALA A 104 -10.35 6.77 -20.66
N GLU A 105 -9.85 6.61 -19.45
CA GLU A 105 -10.57 6.84 -18.20
C GLU A 105 -11.05 8.30 -18.08
N ARG A 106 -10.36 9.26 -18.73
CA ARG A 106 -10.71 10.70 -18.69
C ARG A 106 -12.17 10.98 -18.97
N SER A 107 -12.77 10.22 -19.90
CA SER A 107 -14.17 10.38 -20.30
C SER A 107 -15.18 9.98 -19.20
N LYS A 108 -14.75 9.18 -18.24
CA LYS A 108 -15.59 8.74 -17.11
C LYS A 108 -15.75 9.82 -16.03
N TYR A 109 -14.86 10.81 -15.97
CA TYR A 109 -14.93 11.91 -15.00
C TYR A 109 -15.92 12.99 -15.46
N THR A 110 -17.20 12.72 -15.33
CA THR A 110 -18.29 13.60 -15.77
C THR A 110 -18.67 14.68 -14.75
N GLY A 111 -18.23 14.53 -13.50
CA GLY A 111 -18.51 15.46 -12.40
C GLY A 111 -17.70 16.77 -12.46
N HIS A 112 -17.63 17.46 -11.32
CA HIS A 112 -16.89 18.72 -11.18
C HIS A 112 -15.37 18.49 -11.30
N LEU A 113 -14.85 17.46 -10.66
CA LEU A 113 -13.43 17.10 -10.76
C LEU A 113 -13.14 16.45 -12.11
N LYS A 114 -12.04 16.86 -12.73
CA LYS A 114 -11.54 16.33 -14.00
C LYS A 114 -10.18 15.68 -13.79
N ALA A 115 -9.87 14.67 -14.59
CA ALA A 115 -8.61 13.95 -14.53
C ALA A 115 -7.46 14.77 -15.19
N LYS A 116 -7.16 15.95 -14.66
CA LYS A 116 -6.15 16.87 -15.23
C LYS A 116 -4.73 16.33 -15.20
N ASN A 117 -4.41 15.48 -14.23
CA ASN A 117 -3.18 14.71 -14.19
C ASN A 117 -3.02 13.82 -15.46
N PHE A 118 -4.10 13.21 -15.95
CA PHE A 118 -4.07 12.39 -17.16
C PHE A 118 -3.88 13.21 -18.43
N ASP A 119 -4.36 14.45 -18.47
CA ASP A 119 -4.05 15.38 -19.57
C ASP A 119 -2.53 15.64 -19.63
N ILE A 120 -1.89 15.87 -18.48
CA ILE A 120 -0.43 16.08 -18.39
C ILE A 120 0.35 14.85 -18.88
N PHE A 121 -0.09 13.66 -18.49
CA PHE A 121 0.54 12.42 -18.99
C PHE A 121 0.36 12.26 -20.50
N ALA A 122 -0.83 12.57 -21.04
CA ALA A 122 -1.09 12.48 -22.46
C ALA A 122 -0.22 13.46 -23.27
N ASP A 123 -0.12 14.70 -22.81
CA ASP A 123 0.70 15.74 -23.44
C ASP A 123 2.18 15.37 -23.42
N SER A 124 2.67 14.87 -22.29
CA SER A 124 4.06 14.39 -22.16
C SER A 124 4.36 13.22 -23.08
N LEU A 125 3.43 12.27 -23.19
CA LEU A 125 3.57 11.12 -24.06
C LEU A 125 3.59 11.52 -25.54
N ALA A 126 2.70 12.46 -25.92
CA ALA A 126 2.66 13.00 -27.28
C ALA A 126 3.95 13.76 -27.63
N ALA A 127 4.44 14.60 -26.71
CA ALA A 127 5.70 15.33 -26.89
C ALA A 127 6.91 14.39 -27.07
N SER A 128 6.85 13.19 -26.51
CA SER A 128 7.86 12.13 -26.66
C SER A 128 7.68 11.28 -27.93
N GLY A 129 6.66 11.56 -28.76
CA GLY A 129 6.38 10.81 -30.00
C GLY A 129 5.81 9.42 -29.78
N MET A 130 5.22 9.14 -28.60
CA MET A 130 4.75 7.80 -28.21
C MET A 130 3.24 7.74 -27.89
N ALA A 131 2.47 8.71 -28.38
CA ALA A 131 1.03 8.81 -28.05
C ALA A 131 0.22 7.56 -28.41
N ASP A 132 0.60 6.86 -29.47
CA ASP A 132 -0.01 5.62 -29.93
C ASP A 132 0.29 4.39 -29.05
N GLN A 133 1.29 4.48 -28.18
CA GLN A 133 1.73 3.40 -27.29
C GLN A 133 1.07 3.41 -25.91
N ALA A 134 0.20 4.37 -25.61
CA ALA A 134 -0.41 4.54 -24.29
C ALA A 134 -1.07 3.25 -23.77
N ALA A 135 -1.82 2.56 -24.62
CA ALA A 135 -2.51 1.30 -24.27
C ALA A 135 -1.52 0.16 -23.97
N ASP A 136 -0.39 0.12 -24.67
CA ASP A 136 0.66 -0.89 -24.43
C ASP A 136 1.39 -0.65 -23.13
N PHE A 137 1.69 0.63 -22.79
CA PHE A 137 2.27 1.01 -21.50
C PHE A 137 1.33 0.66 -20.34
N LEU A 138 0.03 0.95 -20.46
CA LEU A 138 -0.95 0.55 -19.46
C LEU A 138 -0.96 -0.97 -19.28
N ARG A 139 -1.09 -1.73 -20.36
CA ARG A 139 -1.17 -3.19 -20.30
C ARG A 139 0.11 -3.81 -19.70
N ALA A 140 1.28 -3.35 -20.15
CA ALA A 140 2.56 -3.87 -19.67
C ALA A 140 2.78 -3.56 -18.18
N SER A 141 2.54 -2.30 -17.78
CA SER A 141 2.70 -1.88 -16.37
C SER A 141 1.64 -2.50 -15.46
N GLY A 142 0.39 -2.64 -15.89
CA GLY A 142 -0.66 -3.30 -15.13
C GLY A 142 -0.37 -4.77 -14.87
N LYS A 143 0.13 -5.51 -15.88
CA LYS A 143 0.59 -6.90 -15.69
C LYS A 143 1.77 -7.00 -14.73
N LEU A 144 2.74 -6.09 -14.83
CA LEU A 144 3.85 -6.04 -13.89
C LEU A 144 3.35 -5.73 -12.48
N GLN A 145 2.47 -4.75 -12.34
CA GLN A 145 1.84 -4.40 -11.06
C GLN A 145 1.21 -5.63 -10.39
N ALA A 146 0.42 -6.41 -11.12
CA ALA A 146 -0.21 -7.62 -10.59
C ALA A 146 0.80 -8.66 -10.10
N LEU A 147 1.91 -8.85 -10.81
CA LEU A 147 2.98 -9.75 -10.39
C LEU A 147 3.70 -9.26 -9.13
N LEU A 148 3.92 -7.96 -9.01
CA LEU A 148 4.55 -7.35 -7.84
C LEU A 148 3.65 -7.41 -6.61
N TYR A 149 2.33 -7.17 -6.77
CA TYR A 149 1.35 -7.38 -5.71
C TYR A 149 1.32 -8.83 -5.23
N LYS A 150 1.34 -9.77 -6.20
CA LYS A 150 1.41 -11.21 -5.88
C LYS A 150 2.62 -11.53 -5.00
N GLU A 151 3.80 -11.03 -5.36
CA GLU A 151 5.03 -11.26 -4.59
C GLU A 151 4.97 -10.65 -3.18
N ASP A 152 4.41 -9.44 -3.05
CA ASP A 152 4.24 -8.79 -1.75
C ASP A 152 3.30 -9.60 -0.83
N VAL A 153 2.14 -9.97 -1.34
CA VAL A 153 1.15 -10.77 -0.61
C VAL A 153 1.74 -12.14 -0.21
N GLU A 154 2.41 -12.82 -1.13
CA GLU A 154 3.01 -14.12 -0.87
C GLU A 154 4.17 -14.04 0.12
N SER A 155 4.96 -12.97 0.10
CA SER A 155 6.03 -12.77 1.10
C SER A 155 5.46 -12.65 2.51
N ALA A 156 4.36 -11.92 2.68
CA ALA A 156 3.65 -11.84 3.95
C ALA A 156 3.08 -13.21 4.37
N LEU A 157 2.42 -13.93 3.45
CA LEU A 157 1.83 -15.24 3.72
C LEU A 157 2.88 -16.33 4.02
N ARG A 158 4.06 -16.25 3.44
CA ARG A 158 5.18 -17.16 3.73
C ARG A 158 5.83 -16.92 5.10
N THR A 159 5.57 -15.76 5.71
CA THR A 159 6.25 -15.36 6.95
C THR A 159 5.63 -16.04 8.17
N PRO A 160 6.35 -16.93 8.86
CA PRO A 160 5.85 -17.54 10.10
C PRO A 160 5.58 -16.48 11.17
N GLY A 161 4.39 -16.53 11.77
CA GLY A 161 4.00 -15.60 12.84
C GLY A 161 3.55 -14.22 12.36
N MET A 162 3.45 -14.00 11.04
CA MET A 162 2.86 -12.78 10.48
C MET A 162 1.37 -12.71 10.82
N GLY A 163 0.90 -11.54 11.27
CA GLY A 163 -0.51 -11.32 11.60
C GLY A 163 -1.39 -11.02 10.38
N GLY A 164 -0.79 -10.59 9.28
CA GLY A 164 -1.51 -10.24 8.04
C GLY A 164 -0.89 -9.09 7.28
N PHE A 165 -1.67 -8.50 6.38
CA PHE A 165 -1.25 -7.34 5.59
C PHE A 165 -2.45 -6.43 5.27
N GLN A 166 -2.18 -5.17 5.01
CA GLN A 166 -3.10 -4.19 4.46
C GLN A 166 -2.62 -3.81 3.06
N LEU A 167 -3.49 -3.98 2.08
CA LEU A 167 -3.19 -3.67 0.68
C LEU A 167 -3.46 -2.19 0.38
N LEU A 168 -2.52 -1.51 -0.24
CA LEU A 168 -2.72 -0.19 -0.84
C LEU A 168 -2.30 -0.25 -2.32
N ASP A 169 -3.26 -0.42 -3.25
CA ASP A 169 -4.69 -0.36 -3.02
C ASP A 169 -5.45 -1.38 -3.88
N LEU A 170 -6.71 -1.67 -3.55
CA LEU A 170 -7.56 -2.48 -4.41
C LEU A 170 -7.99 -1.71 -5.66
N HIS A 171 -8.35 -0.44 -5.52
CA HIS A 171 -8.66 0.45 -6.63
C HIS A 171 -8.01 1.82 -6.42
N ASP A 172 -7.74 2.54 -7.51
CA ASP A 172 -7.18 3.87 -7.42
C ASP A 172 -8.06 4.83 -6.61
N PHE A 173 -7.40 5.70 -5.87
CA PHE A 173 -8.04 6.72 -5.07
C PHE A 173 -7.93 8.08 -5.75
N PRO A 174 -9.06 8.72 -6.14
CA PRO A 174 -9.03 10.01 -6.87
C PRO A 174 -8.35 11.15 -6.10
N GLY A 175 -8.30 11.07 -4.76
CA GLY A 175 -7.58 12.03 -3.93
C GLY A 175 -6.05 11.99 -4.06
N GLN A 176 -5.51 10.92 -4.61
CA GLN A 176 -4.09 10.73 -4.93
C GLN A 176 -3.90 10.55 -6.43
N GLY A 177 -4.37 11.47 -7.22
CA GLY A 177 -4.52 11.37 -8.67
C GLY A 177 -3.27 11.03 -9.50
N THR A 178 -2.08 10.96 -8.90
CA THR A 178 -0.84 10.49 -9.54
C THR A 178 -0.34 9.16 -8.98
N ALA A 179 -0.91 8.68 -7.89
CA ALA A 179 -0.58 7.39 -7.29
C ALA A 179 -1.56 6.33 -7.80
N LEU A 180 -1.35 5.87 -9.03
CA LEU A 180 -2.19 4.87 -9.71
C LEU A 180 -1.81 3.45 -9.25
N VAL A 181 -1.92 3.24 -7.94
CA VAL A 181 -1.45 2.02 -7.27
C VAL A 181 -2.53 0.94 -7.13
N GLY A 182 -3.79 1.28 -7.37
CA GLY A 182 -4.88 0.29 -7.37
C GLY A 182 -4.70 -0.78 -8.43
N VAL A 183 -5.12 -1.99 -8.14
CA VAL A 183 -5.22 -3.08 -9.13
C VAL A 183 -6.33 -2.79 -10.14
N LEU A 184 -7.35 -2.05 -9.68
CA LEU A 184 -8.46 -1.55 -10.49
C LEU A 184 -8.40 -0.03 -10.59
N ASP A 185 -9.05 0.54 -11.60
CA ASP A 185 -9.25 1.98 -11.69
C ASP A 185 -10.34 2.46 -10.68
N PRO A 186 -10.57 3.78 -10.51
CA PRO A 186 -11.60 4.28 -9.59
C PRO A 186 -13.03 3.87 -9.98
N PHE A 187 -13.23 3.34 -11.17
CA PHE A 187 -14.52 2.86 -11.68
C PHE A 187 -14.64 1.35 -11.66
N TRP A 188 -13.68 0.65 -11.04
CA TRP A 188 -13.59 -0.80 -10.88
C TRP A 188 -13.25 -1.56 -12.17
N ASP A 189 -12.72 -0.90 -13.19
CA ASP A 189 -12.20 -1.57 -14.38
C ASP A 189 -10.76 -2.05 -14.15
N SER A 190 -10.43 -3.18 -14.79
CA SER A 190 -9.07 -3.75 -14.74
C SER A 190 -8.07 -2.88 -15.49
N LYS A 191 -6.84 -2.84 -15.02
CA LYS A 191 -5.73 -2.13 -15.66
C LYS A 191 -4.83 -3.00 -16.54
N GLY A 192 -5.04 -4.31 -16.58
CA GLY A 192 -4.21 -5.20 -17.38
C GLY A 192 -4.66 -6.64 -17.45
#